data_05b395e297ef1e5d1067b04efde2aa8a
#
_entry.id   05b395e297ef1e5d1067b04efde2aa8a
#
_cell.length_a   1.000
_cell.length_b   1.000
_cell.length_c   1.000
_cell.angle_alpha   90.00
_cell.angle_beta   90.00
_cell.angle_gamma   90.00
#
_symmetry.space_group_name_H-M   'P 1'
#
loop_
_entity.id
_entity.type
_entity.pdbx_description
1 polymer ?
#
loop_
_entity_poly.entity_id
_entity_poly.type
_entity_poly.pdbx_seq_one_letter_code
_entity_poly.pdbx_strand_id
1 'polypeptide(L)'
;GTPIHNFTVPASLKTWIDLVVRVNRSFNITPAGKVGTLDSKPVYIAIASGGFFGSEHSRQPDFLTPYLKAILATIGLHDLRFFSAQGMALDVNKVKVQRQDALDHVMNIGPTIAESKESC
;
A
#
# COMPACT_ATOMS: atom_id res chain seq x y z
N GLY A 1 0.35 -0.14 7.66
CA GLY A 1 1.35 0.84 7.25
C GLY A 1 2.70 0.21 6.97
N THR A 2 3.46 0.80 6.07
CA THR A 2 4.81 0.32 5.72
C THR A 2 5.73 1.49 5.36
N PRO A 3 7.02 1.45 5.73
CA PRO A 3 7.99 2.34 5.12
C PRO A 3 8.38 1.84 3.73
N ILE A 4 8.93 2.73 2.90
CA ILE A 4 9.76 2.33 1.77
C ILE A 4 11.17 2.04 2.30
N HIS A 5 11.68 0.88 1.99
CA HIS A 5 13.01 0.43 2.36
C HIS A 5 13.75 -0.10 1.14
N ASN A 6 14.86 0.54 0.79
CA ASN A 6 15.61 0.20 -0.44
C ASN A 6 14.71 0.10 -1.69
N PHE A 7 13.88 1.15 -1.91
CA PHE A 7 12.93 1.31 -3.02
C PHE A 7 11.73 0.36 -3.04
N THR A 8 11.56 -0.50 -2.06
CA THR A 8 10.49 -1.50 -2.02
C THR A 8 10.01 -1.76 -0.59
N VAL A 9 9.41 -2.91 -0.34
CA VAL A 9 8.90 -3.32 0.98
C VAL A 9 10.03 -3.72 1.93
N PRO A 10 9.90 -3.46 3.23
CA PRO A 10 10.86 -3.96 4.22
C PRO A 10 10.80 -5.49 4.33
N ALA A 11 11.88 -6.10 4.82
CA ALA A 11 12.00 -7.55 4.95
C ALA A 11 10.88 -8.19 5.78
N SER A 12 10.43 -7.53 6.84
CA SER A 12 9.31 -8.01 7.67
C SER A 12 8.01 -8.12 6.90
N LEU A 13 7.69 -7.11 6.06
CA LEU A 13 6.50 -7.15 5.22
C LEU A 13 6.63 -8.20 4.12
N LYS A 14 7.80 -8.36 3.52
CA LYS A 14 8.06 -9.40 2.51
C LYS A 14 7.86 -10.80 3.11
N THR A 15 8.35 -11.03 4.31
CA THR A 15 8.14 -12.30 5.04
C THR A 15 6.65 -12.57 5.24
N TRP A 16 5.89 -11.57 5.69
CA TRP A 16 4.44 -11.71 5.86
C TRP A 16 3.75 -12.04 4.53
N ILE A 17 4.10 -11.34 3.45
CA ILE A 17 3.56 -11.60 2.11
C ILE A 17 3.83 -13.05 1.69
N ASP A 18 5.05 -13.55 1.86
CA ASP A 18 5.43 -14.90 1.48
C ASP A 18 4.71 -15.98 2.31
N LEU A 19 4.32 -15.66 3.54
CA LEU A 19 3.52 -16.56 4.38
C LEU A 19 2.03 -16.55 4.01
N VAL A 20 1.50 -15.43 3.52
CA VAL A 20 0.08 -15.25 3.20
C VAL A 20 -0.23 -15.65 1.76
N VAL A 21 0.63 -15.28 0.80
CA VAL A 21 0.44 -15.55 -0.63
C VAL A 21 0.94 -16.95 -0.96
N ARG A 22 0.03 -17.91 -0.88
CA ARG A 22 0.37 -19.34 -1.04
C ARG A 22 -0.61 -20.03 -1.98
N VAL A 23 -0.06 -20.86 -2.88
CA VAL A 23 -0.85 -21.66 -3.80
C VAL A 23 -1.76 -22.63 -3.03
N ASN A 24 -2.99 -22.81 -3.52
CA ASN A 24 -4.04 -23.61 -2.90
C ASN A 24 -4.47 -23.15 -1.49
N ARG A 25 -4.11 -21.92 -1.11
CA ARG A 25 -4.51 -21.26 0.15
C ARG A 25 -5.19 -19.92 -0.14
N SER A 26 -4.42 -18.94 -0.60
CA SER A 26 -4.92 -17.60 -0.93
C SER A 26 -5.09 -17.38 -2.43
N PHE A 27 -4.58 -18.28 -3.27
CA PHE A 27 -4.83 -18.29 -4.71
C PHE A 27 -4.72 -19.70 -5.29
N ASN A 28 -5.38 -19.93 -6.44
CA ASN A 28 -5.30 -21.16 -7.20
C ASN A 28 -4.63 -20.90 -8.55
N ILE A 29 -4.00 -21.93 -9.11
CA ILE A 29 -3.47 -21.91 -10.47
C ILE A 29 -4.51 -22.53 -11.39
N THR A 30 -4.93 -21.78 -12.41
CA THR A 30 -5.90 -22.21 -13.42
C THR A 30 -5.30 -22.09 -14.82
N PRO A 31 -5.92 -22.70 -15.85
CA PRO A 31 -5.48 -22.49 -17.23
C PRO A 31 -5.50 -21.02 -17.68
N ALA A 32 -6.33 -20.18 -17.05
CA ALA A 32 -6.40 -18.74 -17.28
C ALA A 32 -5.38 -17.93 -16.43
N GLY A 33 -4.58 -18.58 -15.58
CA GLY A 33 -3.60 -17.97 -14.70
C GLY A 33 -3.93 -18.13 -13.22
N LYS A 34 -3.37 -17.25 -12.40
CA LYS A 34 -3.59 -17.23 -10.95
C LYS A 34 -4.94 -16.58 -10.63
N VAL A 35 -5.73 -17.21 -9.79
CA VAL A 35 -7.04 -16.72 -9.33
C VAL A 35 -7.03 -16.65 -7.81
N GLY A 36 -7.23 -15.45 -7.26
CA GLY A 36 -7.30 -15.22 -5.81
C GLY A 36 -8.53 -15.85 -5.18
N THR A 37 -8.41 -16.28 -3.94
CA THR A 37 -9.49 -16.94 -3.19
C THR A 37 -10.17 -15.99 -2.19
N LEU A 38 -9.61 -14.80 -1.96
CA LEU A 38 -10.18 -13.83 -1.06
C LEU A 38 -11.25 -12.98 -1.74
N ASP A 39 -12.30 -12.67 -1.01
CA ASP A 39 -13.30 -11.70 -1.45
C ASP A 39 -12.69 -10.29 -1.50
N SER A 40 -12.94 -9.58 -2.59
CA SER A 40 -12.44 -8.23 -2.75
C SER A 40 -13.03 -7.30 -1.68
N LYS A 41 -12.16 -6.52 -1.07
CA LYS A 41 -12.51 -5.50 -0.07
C LYS A 41 -11.54 -4.33 -0.19
N PRO A 42 -11.90 -3.12 0.25
CA PRO A 42 -10.98 -2.00 0.31
C PRO A 42 -9.79 -2.29 1.22
N VAL A 43 -8.59 -2.07 0.71
CA VAL A 43 -7.34 -2.18 1.47
C VAL A 43 -6.65 -0.83 1.50
N TYR A 44 -6.44 -0.30 2.69
CA TYR A 44 -5.80 1.00 2.91
C TYR A 44 -4.34 0.79 3.25
N ILE A 45 -3.47 1.42 2.47
CA ILE A 45 -2.01 1.26 2.60
C ILE A 45 -1.39 2.62 2.88
N ALA A 46 -0.87 2.79 4.09
CA ALA A 46 -0.14 3.98 4.49
C ALA A 46 1.36 3.76 4.28
N ILE A 47 2.01 4.65 3.54
CA ILE A 47 3.43 4.56 3.18
C ILE A 47 4.19 5.74 3.79
N ALA A 48 5.31 5.47 4.46
CA ALA A 48 6.25 6.48 4.90
C ALA A 48 7.57 6.36 4.12
N SER A 49 8.11 7.48 3.67
CA SER A 49 9.39 7.52 2.94
C SER A 49 10.27 8.67 3.41
N GLY A 50 11.57 8.39 3.58
CA GLY A 50 12.55 9.44 3.87
C GLY A 50 12.75 10.41 2.72
N GLY A 51 12.67 9.97 1.48
CA GLY A 51 12.74 10.78 0.27
C GLY A 51 11.41 10.86 -0.46
N PHE A 52 11.41 11.51 -1.61
CA PHE A 52 10.27 11.55 -2.53
C PHE A 52 10.36 10.42 -3.55
N PHE A 53 9.23 9.82 -3.89
CA PHE A 53 9.12 8.73 -4.85
C PHE A 53 7.85 8.87 -5.73
N GLY A 54 7.84 8.21 -6.87
CA GLY A 54 6.65 8.04 -7.70
C GLY A 54 6.17 9.31 -8.43
N SER A 55 6.98 10.37 -8.50
CA SER A 55 6.72 11.57 -9.30
C SER A 55 7.81 11.79 -10.35
N GLU A 56 7.51 12.57 -11.39
CA GLU A 56 8.50 12.92 -12.43
C GLU A 56 9.75 13.63 -11.89
N HIS A 57 9.63 14.27 -10.72
CA HIS A 57 10.71 15.01 -10.06
C HIS A 57 11.41 14.20 -8.96
N SER A 58 10.95 12.99 -8.68
CA SER A 58 11.55 12.14 -7.65
C SER A 58 12.77 11.39 -8.20
N ARG A 59 13.84 11.37 -7.40
CA ARG A 59 15.06 10.60 -7.75
C ARG A 59 14.96 9.12 -7.38
N GLN A 60 13.90 8.73 -6.67
CA GLN A 60 13.72 7.36 -6.21
C GLN A 60 12.65 6.66 -7.03
N PRO A 61 12.95 5.50 -7.61
CA PRO A 61 11.92 4.69 -8.26
C PRO A 61 10.97 4.12 -7.20
N ASP A 62 9.70 3.96 -7.59
CA ASP A 62 8.69 3.30 -6.77
C ASP A 62 8.57 1.84 -7.20
N PHE A 63 9.15 0.94 -6.42
CA PHE A 63 8.95 -0.51 -6.55
C PHE A 63 8.05 -1.08 -5.44
N LEU A 64 7.52 -0.24 -4.56
CA LEU A 64 6.61 -0.66 -3.51
C LEU A 64 5.16 -0.69 -3.98
N THR A 65 4.67 0.42 -4.54
CA THR A 65 3.26 0.53 -4.97
C THR A 65 2.89 -0.48 -6.05
N PRO A 66 3.62 -0.59 -7.17
CA PRO A 66 3.28 -1.57 -8.20
C PRO A 66 3.46 -3.01 -7.71
N TYR A 67 4.43 -3.27 -6.85
CA TYR A 67 4.62 -4.60 -6.25
C TYR A 67 3.42 -5.00 -5.38
N LEU A 68 2.98 -4.13 -4.47
CA LEU A 68 1.81 -4.40 -3.62
C LEU A 68 0.54 -4.58 -4.44
N LYS A 69 0.34 -3.78 -5.48
CA LYS A 69 -0.79 -3.96 -6.40
C LYS A 69 -0.79 -5.34 -7.04
N ALA A 70 0.34 -5.79 -7.56
CA ALA A 70 0.47 -7.08 -8.22
C ALA A 70 0.26 -8.25 -7.25
N ILE A 71 0.92 -8.22 -6.10
CA ILE A 71 0.89 -9.34 -5.17
C ILE A 71 -0.45 -9.48 -4.45
N LEU A 72 -1.10 -8.38 -4.07
CA LEU A 72 -2.41 -8.41 -3.45
C LEU A 72 -3.53 -8.76 -4.44
N ALA A 73 -3.41 -8.33 -5.70
CA ALA A 73 -4.30 -8.79 -6.78
C ALA A 73 -4.24 -10.30 -6.98
N THR A 74 -3.07 -10.90 -6.83
CA THR A 74 -2.88 -12.36 -6.94
C THR A 74 -3.77 -13.14 -5.96
N ILE A 75 -4.04 -12.59 -4.78
CA ILE A 75 -4.90 -13.23 -3.77
C ILE A 75 -6.37 -12.75 -3.80
N GLY A 76 -6.71 -11.85 -4.72
CA GLY A 76 -8.09 -11.37 -4.93
C GLY A 76 -8.39 -9.97 -4.42
N LEU A 77 -7.40 -9.24 -3.89
CA LEU A 77 -7.57 -7.88 -3.36
C LEU A 77 -7.18 -6.85 -4.43
N HIS A 78 -8.18 -6.19 -5.02
CA HIS A 78 -8.00 -5.27 -6.16
C HIS A 78 -8.25 -3.81 -5.80
N ASP A 79 -9.06 -3.51 -4.78
CA ASP A 79 -9.37 -2.13 -4.34
C ASP A 79 -8.32 -1.67 -3.32
N LEU A 80 -7.18 -1.19 -3.82
CA LEU A 80 -6.08 -0.70 -2.99
C LEU A 80 -6.06 0.82 -2.98
N ARG A 81 -6.01 1.40 -1.79
CA ARG A 81 -6.00 2.84 -1.56
C ARG A 81 -4.74 3.24 -0.83
N PHE A 82 -3.89 4.02 -1.49
CA PHE A 82 -2.57 4.40 -1.01
C PHE A 82 -2.55 5.81 -0.43
N PHE A 83 -1.89 5.95 0.70
CA PHE A 83 -1.59 7.22 1.37
C PHE A 83 -0.10 7.29 1.60
N SER A 84 0.54 8.43 1.32
CA SER A 84 1.98 8.54 1.53
C SER A 84 2.36 9.78 2.30
N ALA A 85 3.29 9.63 3.24
CA ALA A 85 4.05 10.69 3.85
C ALA A 85 5.49 10.60 3.33
N GLN A 86 5.89 11.56 2.49
CA GLN A 86 7.19 11.55 1.81
C GLN A 86 8.11 12.65 2.34
N GLY A 87 9.41 12.52 2.08
CA GLY A 87 10.39 13.53 2.49
C GLY A 87 10.63 13.59 4.01
N MET A 88 10.37 12.51 4.73
CA MET A 88 10.43 12.47 6.20
C MET A 88 11.86 12.56 6.76
N ALA A 89 12.89 12.36 5.94
CA ALA A 89 14.30 12.55 6.31
C ALA A 89 14.85 13.94 5.97
N LEU A 90 14.00 14.84 5.46
CA LEU A 90 14.36 16.21 5.11
C LEU A 90 14.20 17.17 6.29
N ASP A 91 14.34 18.48 6.03
CA ASP A 91 14.18 19.54 7.01
C ASP A 91 12.89 19.39 7.85
N VAL A 92 12.99 19.64 9.15
CA VAL A 92 11.91 19.53 10.15
C VAL A 92 10.64 20.28 9.76
N ASN A 93 10.75 21.44 9.11
CA ASN A 93 9.61 22.23 8.67
C ASN A 93 8.87 21.55 7.51
N LYS A 94 9.61 20.96 6.57
CA LYS A 94 9.02 20.20 5.45
C LYS A 94 8.36 18.92 5.95
N VAL A 95 8.92 18.27 6.95
CA VAL A 95 8.34 17.08 7.59
C VAL A 95 6.99 17.41 8.23
N LYS A 96 6.86 18.53 8.91
CA LYS A 96 5.59 18.96 9.53
C LYS A 96 4.48 19.14 8.50
N VAL A 97 4.78 19.80 7.37
CA VAL A 97 3.83 20.01 6.27
C VAL A 97 3.40 18.66 5.68
N GLN A 98 4.34 17.78 5.35
CA GLN A 98 4.04 16.47 4.79
C GLN A 98 3.22 15.58 5.72
N ARG A 99 3.48 15.63 7.02
CA ARG A 99 2.67 14.92 8.02
C ARG A 99 1.25 15.46 8.07
N GLN A 100 1.08 16.78 8.02
CA GLN A 100 -0.24 17.40 8.04
C GLN A 100 -1.03 17.04 6.79
N ASP A 101 -0.42 17.13 5.62
CA ASP A 101 -1.06 16.77 4.35
C ASP A 101 -1.49 15.28 4.34
N ALA A 102 -0.66 14.38 4.87
CA ALA A 102 -1.00 12.97 4.99
C ALA A 102 -2.16 12.73 5.96
N LEU A 103 -2.18 13.44 7.09
CA LEU A 103 -3.29 13.38 8.06
C LEU A 103 -4.58 13.89 7.46
N ASP A 104 -4.55 15.03 6.76
CA ASP A 104 -5.73 15.61 6.12
C ASP A 104 -6.30 14.67 5.06
N HIS A 105 -5.43 14.00 4.30
CA HIS A 105 -5.86 12.99 3.33
C HIS A 105 -6.56 11.80 4.00
N VAL A 106 -6.03 11.30 5.11
CA VAL A 106 -6.67 10.21 5.89
C VAL A 106 -7.98 10.68 6.49
N MET A 107 -8.05 11.88 7.05
CA MET A 107 -9.26 12.44 7.64
C MET A 107 -10.38 12.62 6.62
N ASN A 108 -10.07 13.00 5.39
CA ASN A 108 -11.04 13.14 4.30
C ASN A 108 -11.66 11.80 3.86
N ILE A 109 -11.00 10.68 4.14
CA ILE A 109 -11.49 9.33 3.82
C ILE A 109 -12.22 8.68 5.00
N GLY A 110 -12.04 9.20 6.21
CA GLY A 110 -12.72 8.71 7.42
C GLY A 110 -14.23 8.51 7.25
N PRO A 111 -14.96 9.48 6.69
CA PRO A 111 -16.39 9.33 6.41
C PRO A 111 -16.70 8.16 5.48
N THR A 112 -15.94 7.99 4.42
CA THR A 112 -16.10 6.88 3.44
C THR A 112 -15.89 5.51 4.08
N ILE A 113 -14.95 5.40 5.03
CA ILE A 113 -14.71 4.15 5.78
C ILE A 113 -15.88 3.84 6.71
N ALA A 114 -16.46 4.84 7.36
CA ALA A 114 -17.63 4.69 8.23
C ALA A 114 -18.85 4.23 7.43
N GLU A 115 -19.13 4.84 6.27
CA GLU A 115 -20.22 4.48 5.38
C GLU A 115 -20.10 3.03 4.88
N SER A 116 -18.89 2.55 4.57
CA SER A 116 -18.68 1.17 4.13
C SER A 116 -18.95 0.14 5.23
N LYS A 117 -18.87 0.52 6.51
CA LYS A 117 -19.23 -0.34 7.65
C LYS A 117 -20.73 -0.40 7.90
N GLU A 118 -21.47 0.66 7.59
CA GLU A 118 -22.92 0.72 7.75
C GLU A 118 -23.67 -0.03 6.65
N SER A 119 -23.04 -0.24 5.49
CA SER A 119 -23.64 -1.00 4.36
C SER A 119 -23.43 -2.52 4.45
N CYS A 120 -22.81 -2.99 5.49
CA CYS A 120 -22.75 -4.40 5.90
C CYS A 120 -23.78 -4.67 7.01
#